data_d2dc9b8222035ef29df6a11c17761f91
#
_entry.id   d2dc9b8222035ef29df6a11c17761f91
#
_cell.length_a   1.000
_cell.length_b   1.000
_cell.length_c   1.000
_cell.angle_alpha   90.00
_cell.angle_beta   90.00
_cell.angle_gamma   90.00
#
_symmetry.space_group_name_H-M   'P 1'
#
loop_
_entity.id
_entity.type
_entity.pdbx_description
1 polymer ?
#
loop_
_entity_poly.entity_id
_entity_poly.type
_entity_poly.pdbx_seq_one_letter_code
_entity_poly.pdbx_strand_id
1 'polypeptide(L)'
;MRNQTVLISGAGIAGPALAYWLQRYGFTVTVVERAPALRPGGQAVDFKGRTHLTVLERMGVLDAVRARRTGTTDTVFVDDDGRELVVMSGDFTGGDIEILRGDLAEILYEKNSEAVEYVFGDTITALAETADGVRVQFEHGQPRTFDLVLGADGIHSRVRKLAFGPGSDYVHHLGHYYCVAGASRWSDPTASRERARAYAHNIPGKLAIDGGPKAQQMYLFASPALDFARDDTAAARRIIESTYADMGWHAPRMLADLAGFDDIYLDSISQVRMNGTYTRGRVALVGDSAYGNTLGGFGTGLAVVGAYVLAGELALADGDHVTAFAAYDRIMKHYAKIAGNSNAGSFLAPKTALGIKVRNWFLGSRGFSLMLKYGDKAANDIDLIDYPARVELTDVS
;
A
#
# COMPACT_ATOMS: atom_id res chain seq x y z
N MET A 1 0.18 31.27 -9.11
CA MET A 1 0.72 30.01 -8.55
C MET A 1 2.20 29.91 -8.90
N ARG A 2 3.08 29.66 -7.93
CA ARG A 2 4.54 29.71 -8.15
C ARG A 2 5.09 28.45 -8.84
N ASN A 3 4.72 27.27 -8.41
CA ASN A 3 5.16 26.01 -9.00
C ASN A 3 3.94 25.35 -9.63
N GLN A 4 3.92 25.19 -10.96
CA GLN A 4 2.73 24.73 -11.67
C GLN A 4 2.86 23.34 -12.23
N THR A 5 4.09 22.93 -12.61
CA THR A 5 4.36 21.64 -13.24
C THR A 5 4.84 20.63 -12.22
N VAL A 6 4.17 19.49 -12.11
CA VAL A 6 4.45 18.46 -11.11
C VAL A 6 4.63 17.10 -11.77
N LEU A 7 5.76 16.44 -11.49
CA LEU A 7 5.96 15.04 -11.82
C LEU A 7 5.65 14.17 -10.60
N ILE A 8 4.80 13.17 -10.77
CA ILE A 8 4.55 12.12 -9.79
C ILE A 8 5.17 10.81 -10.29
N SER A 9 5.98 10.16 -9.45
CA SER A 9 6.50 8.82 -9.72
C SER A 9 5.64 7.76 -9.06
N GLY A 10 5.01 6.89 -9.86
CA GLY A 10 4.18 5.77 -9.44
C GLY A 10 2.68 6.00 -9.67
N ALA A 11 2.04 5.05 -10.38
CA ALA A 11 0.59 5.02 -10.65
C ALA A 11 -0.14 3.95 -9.81
N GLY A 12 0.32 3.69 -8.58
CA GLY A 12 -0.37 2.81 -7.64
C GLY A 12 -1.64 3.46 -7.08
N ILE A 13 -1.68 3.69 -5.76
CA ILE A 13 -2.83 4.33 -5.08
C ILE A 13 -2.51 5.80 -4.79
N ALA A 14 -1.37 6.08 -4.14
CA ALA A 14 -1.00 7.43 -3.73
C ALA A 14 -0.84 8.39 -4.93
N GLY A 15 -0.24 7.92 -6.03
CA GLY A 15 0.02 8.75 -7.21
C GLY A 15 -1.24 9.26 -7.89
N PRO A 16 -2.18 8.42 -8.33
CA PRO A 16 -3.44 8.86 -8.92
C PRO A 16 -4.30 9.69 -7.95
N ALA A 17 -4.32 9.36 -6.65
CA ALA A 17 -5.01 10.18 -5.65
C ALA A 17 -4.41 11.58 -5.54
N LEU A 18 -3.08 11.68 -5.54
CA LEU A 18 -2.36 12.96 -5.52
C LEU A 18 -2.56 13.74 -6.82
N ALA A 19 -2.51 13.06 -7.97
CA ALA A 19 -2.75 13.65 -9.28
C ALA A 19 -4.14 14.29 -9.37
N TYR A 20 -5.17 13.58 -8.87
CA TYR A 20 -6.53 14.10 -8.80
C TYR A 20 -6.61 15.45 -8.05
N TRP A 21 -6.06 15.52 -6.86
CA TRP A 21 -6.13 16.73 -6.03
C TRP A 21 -5.31 17.87 -6.63
N LEU A 22 -4.09 17.61 -7.09
CA LEU A 22 -3.24 18.62 -7.72
C LEU A 22 -3.88 19.20 -8.98
N GLN A 23 -4.41 18.35 -9.86
CA GLN A 23 -5.12 18.78 -11.06
C GLN A 23 -6.32 19.67 -10.70
N ARG A 24 -7.12 19.25 -9.71
CA ARG A 24 -8.27 20.03 -9.21
C ARG A 24 -7.86 21.39 -8.65
N TYR A 25 -6.65 21.52 -8.11
CA TYR A 25 -6.09 22.79 -7.63
C TYR A 25 -5.36 23.58 -8.72
N GLY A 26 -5.37 23.12 -9.97
CA GLY A 26 -4.84 23.86 -11.14
C GLY A 26 -3.36 23.63 -11.43
N PHE A 27 -2.76 22.54 -10.92
CA PHE A 27 -1.43 22.11 -11.31
C PHE A 27 -1.48 21.31 -12.61
N THR A 28 -0.42 21.43 -13.42
CA THR A 28 -0.18 20.56 -14.58
C THR A 28 0.58 19.33 -14.10
N VAL A 29 -0.04 18.17 -14.18
CA VAL A 29 0.48 16.93 -13.59
C VAL A 29 0.86 15.93 -14.66
N THR A 30 2.07 15.35 -14.53
CA THR A 30 2.51 14.16 -15.25
C THR A 30 2.75 13.04 -14.24
N VAL A 31 2.25 11.84 -14.50
CA VAL A 31 2.51 10.63 -13.70
C VAL A 31 3.35 9.67 -14.53
N VAL A 32 4.50 9.24 -14.00
CA VAL A 32 5.33 8.19 -14.61
C VAL A 32 5.19 6.88 -13.83
N GLU A 33 4.96 5.77 -14.54
CA GLU A 33 4.83 4.44 -13.96
C GLU A 33 5.74 3.44 -14.70
N ARG A 34 6.52 2.68 -13.94
CA ARG A 34 7.44 1.66 -14.47
C ARG A 34 6.71 0.50 -15.17
N ALA A 35 5.55 0.11 -14.67
CA ALA A 35 4.76 -0.93 -15.30
C ALA A 35 4.20 -0.44 -16.65
N PRO A 36 4.08 -1.33 -17.66
CA PRO A 36 3.54 -0.95 -18.97
C PRO A 36 2.06 -0.61 -18.96
N ALA A 37 1.34 -0.96 -17.90
CA ALA A 37 -0.07 -0.66 -17.66
C ALA A 37 -0.39 -0.74 -16.17
N LEU A 38 -1.60 -0.33 -15.78
CA LEU A 38 -2.11 -0.62 -14.44
C LEU A 38 -2.16 -2.13 -14.22
N ARG A 39 -1.75 -2.56 -13.02
CA ARG A 39 -1.78 -3.99 -12.68
C ARG A 39 -3.17 -4.36 -12.16
N PRO A 40 -3.90 -5.27 -12.82
CA PRO A 40 -5.18 -5.75 -12.32
C PRO A 40 -4.99 -6.63 -11.08
N GLY A 41 -6.03 -6.78 -10.26
CA GLY A 41 -6.04 -7.67 -9.11
C GLY A 41 -5.10 -7.23 -7.99
N GLY A 42 -4.24 -8.12 -7.56
CA GLY A 42 -3.37 -7.94 -6.40
C GLY A 42 -4.10 -8.19 -5.08
N GLN A 43 -3.39 -7.98 -3.97
CA GLN A 43 -3.95 -8.16 -2.62
C GLN A 43 -5.06 -7.15 -2.33
N ALA A 44 -5.98 -7.53 -1.45
CA ALA A 44 -6.97 -6.61 -0.93
C ALA A 44 -6.32 -5.56 -0.03
N VAL A 45 -6.86 -4.35 -0.06
CA VAL A 45 -6.47 -3.21 0.76
C VAL A 45 -7.68 -2.66 1.49
N ASP A 46 -7.44 -2.05 2.65
CA ASP A 46 -8.50 -1.67 3.58
C ASP A 46 -8.56 -0.15 3.78
N PHE A 47 -9.77 0.34 3.90
CA PHE A 47 -10.06 1.66 4.45
C PHE A 47 -10.75 1.49 5.79
N LYS A 48 -10.16 2.05 6.84
CA LYS A 48 -10.67 1.98 8.20
C LYS A 48 -10.85 3.38 8.77
N GLY A 49 -12.05 3.62 9.26
CA GLY A 49 -12.38 4.87 9.94
C GLY A 49 -12.86 5.98 9.01
N ARG A 50 -13.58 6.91 9.64
CA ARG A 50 -14.28 7.99 8.94
C ARG A 50 -13.36 8.88 8.11
N THR A 51 -12.14 9.14 8.59
CA THR A 51 -11.17 10.01 7.91
C THR A 51 -10.86 9.55 6.50
N HIS A 52 -10.56 8.24 6.33
CA HIS A 52 -10.24 7.67 5.02
C HIS A 52 -11.44 7.75 4.07
N LEU A 53 -12.63 7.40 4.58
CA LEU A 53 -13.87 7.44 3.80
C LEU A 53 -14.25 8.85 3.38
N THR A 54 -14.02 9.84 4.25
CA THR A 54 -14.27 11.27 3.94
C THR A 54 -13.40 11.75 2.77
N VAL A 55 -12.12 11.32 2.69
CA VAL A 55 -11.28 11.69 1.54
C VAL A 55 -11.80 11.07 0.25
N LEU A 56 -12.19 9.77 0.27
CA LEU A 56 -12.80 9.12 -0.90
C LEU A 56 -14.12 9.78 -1.32
N GLU A 57 -14.93 10.21 -0.35
CA GLU A 57 -16.16 10.94 -0.59
C GLU A 57 -15.91 12.31 -1.24
N ARG A 58 -14.96 13.08 -0.71
CA ARG A 58 -14.52 14.37 -1.29
C ARG A 58 -13.95 14.21 -2.71
N MET A 59 -13.33 13.08 -3.02
CA MET A 59 -12.87 12.73 -4.37
C MET A 59 -14.04 12.33 -5.29
N GLY A 60 -15.21 12.02 -4.73
CA GLY A 60 -16.37 11.50 -5.48
C GLY A 60 -16.13 10.09 -6.03
N VAL A 61 -15.34 9.26 -5.34
CA VAL A 61 -15.05 7.87 -5.72
C VAL A 61 -15.59 6.84 -4.72
N LEU A 62 -16.13 7.27 -3.59
CA LEU A 62 -16.55 6.37 -2.51
C LEU A 62 -17.60 5.35 -2.97
N ASP A 63 -18.57 5.74 -3.80
CA ASP A 63 -19.60 4.82 -4.29
C ASP A 63 -19.04 3.79 -5.26
N ALA A 64 -18.10 4.18 -6.14
CA ALA A 64 -17.40 3.25 -7.01
C ALA A 64 -16.55 2.24 -6.21
N VAL A 65 -15.89 2.70 -5.16
CA VAL A 65 -15.13 1.85 -4.23
C VAL A 65 -16.06 0.87 -3.49
N ARG A 66 -17.20 1.33 -3.00
CA ARG A 66 -18.22 0.47 -2.38
C ARG A 66 -18.79 -0.58 -3.34
N ALA A 67 -19.00 -0.21 -4.58
CA ALA A 67 -19.52 -1.12 -5.61
C ALA A 67 -18.54 -2.26 -5.94
N ARG A 68 -17.22 -2.01 -5.84
CA ARG A 68 -16.16 -3.01 -6.08
C ARG A 68 -15.58 -3.60 -4.79
N ARG A 69 -16.21 -3.38 -3.62
CA ARG A 69 -15.74 -3.94 -2.35
C ARG A 69 -15.68 -5.45 -2.40
N THR A 70 -14.68 -6.03 -1.77
CA THR A 70 -14.59 -7.47 -1.53
C THR A 70 -15.47 -7.86 -0.34
N GLY A 71 -15.81 -9.14 -0.26
CA GLY A 71 -16.44 -9.70 0.94
C GLY A 71 -15.42 -9.87 2.08
N THR A 72 -15.91 -9.93 3.32
CA THR A 72 -15.09 -10.19 4.50
C THR A 72 -14.59 -11.62 4.51
N THR A 73 -13.29 -11.84 4.81
CA THR A 73 -12.71 -13.19 4.89
C THR A 73 -12.21 -13.49 6.29
N ASP A 74 -12.78 -14.52 6.93
CA ASP A 74 -12.29 -15.07 8.19
C ASP A 74 -11.06 -15.95 7.92
N THR A 75 -10.01 -15.78 8.71
CA THR A 75 -8.85 -16.69 8.68
C THR A 75 -9.00 -17.73 9.78
N VAL A 76 -9.16 -18.99 9.39
CA VAL A 76 -9.33 -20.13 10.29
C VAL A 76 -7.99 -20.80 10.49
N PHE A 77 -7.42 -20.70 11.68
CA PHE A 77 -6.18 -21.41 12.01
C PHE A 77 -6.49 -22.86 12.36
N VAL A 78 -5.75 -23.78 11.74
CA VAL A 78 -5.94 -25.23 11.89
C VAL A 78 -4.66 -25.92 12.39
N ASP A 79 -4.82 -27.12 12.96
CA ASP A 79 -3.71 -28.01 13.30
C ASP A 79 -3.25 -28.85 12.08
N ASP A 80 -2.31 -29.77 12.30
CA ASP A 80 -1.75 -30.65 11.25
C ASP A 80 -2.82 -31.55 10.61
N ASP A 81 -3.87 -31.91 11.36
CA ASP A 81 -5.00 -32.73 10.90
C ASP A 81 -6.13 -31.89 10.27
N GLY A 82 -5.99 -30.56 10.20
CA GLY A 82 -7.00 -29.66 9.66
C GLY A 82 -8.13 -29.30 10.64
N ARG A 83 -8.00 -29.64 11.94
CA ARG A 83 -8.98 -29.26 12.96
C ARG A 83 -8.87 -27.78 13.27
N GLU A 84 -10.00 -27.10 13.36
CA GLU A 84 -10.06 -25.68 13.69
C GLU A 84 -9.57 -25.40 15.14
N LEU A 85 -8.58 -24.53 15.27
CA LEU A 85 -8.03 -24.09 16.55
C LEU A 85 -8.63 -22.77 17.00
N VAL A 86 -8.68 -21.79 16.10
CA VAL A 86 -9.21 -20.44 16.37
C VAL A 86 -9.52 -19.73 15.04
N VAL A 87 -10.49 -18.83 15.09
CA VAL A 87 -10.85 -17.97 13.95
C VAL A 87 -10.41 -16.54 14.22
N MET A 88 -9.63 -15.99 13.32
CA MET A 88 -9.36 -14.56 13.25
C MET A 88 -10.44 -13.94 12.34
N SER A 89 -11.34 -13.16 12.93
CA SER A 89 -12.42 -12.51 12.18
C SER A 89 -11.86 -11.60 11.09
N GLY A 90 -12.46 -11.65 9.92
CA GLY A 90 -12.18 -10.71 8.84
C GLY A 90 -12.48 -9.26 9.22
N ASP A 91 -13.33 -9.02 10.20
CA ASP A 91 -13.59 -7.67 10.74
C ASP A 91 -12.36 -7.08 11.48
N PHE A 92 -11.41 -7.93 11.88
CA PHE A 92 -10.12 -7.49 12.45
C PHE A 92 -9.13 -7.08 11.38
N THR A 93 -9.03 -7.88 10.31
CA THR A 93 -8.07 -7.67 9.23
C THR A 93 -8.61 -6.75 8.14
N GLY A 94 -9.95 -6.65 8.00
CA GLY A 94 -10.65 -5.77 7.08
C GLY A 94 -11.00 -4.43 7.72
N GLY A 95 -11.03 -3.37 6.91
CA GLY A 95 -11.56 -2.07 7.31
C GLY A 95 -13.09 -1.99 7.16
N ASP A 96 -13.63 -0.76 7.19
CA ASP A 96 -15.04 -0.50 6.86
C ASP A 96 -15.33 -0.83 5.39
N ILE A 97 -14.31 -0.71 4.53
CA ILE A 97 -14.32 -1.13 3.13
C ILE A 97 -13.01 -1.84 2.82
N GLU A 98 -13.11 -3.01 2.23
CA GLU A 98 -12.01 -3.75 1.65
C GLU A 98 -12.22 -3.85 0.13
N ILE A 99 -11.16 -3.59 -0.66
CA ILE A 99 -11.19 -3.60 -2.14
C ILE A 99 -9.89 -4.18 -2.68
N LEU A 100 -9.90 -4.81 -3.85
CA LEU A 100 -8.66 -5.22 -4.51
C LEU A 100 -7.83 -3.97 -4.89
N ARG A 101 -6.53 -4.07 -4.69
CA ARG A 101 -5.60 -2.96 -4.97
C ARG A 101 -5.69 -2.49 -6.42
N GLY A 102 -5.83 -3.42 -7.38
CA GLY A 102 -5.98 -3.11 -8.80
C GLY A 102 -7.27 -2.36 -9.10
N ASP A 103 -8.39 -2.80 -8.52
CA ASP A 103 -9.70 -2.14 -8.71
C ASP A 103 -9.67 -0.70 -8.16
N LEU A 104 -9.03 -0.50 -7.01
CA LEU A 104 -8.87 0.84 -6.44
C LEU A 104 -7.98 1.73 -7.32
N ALA A 105 -6.85 1.19 -7.82
CA ALA A 105 -5.95 1.93 -8.70
C ALA A 105 -6.65 2.33 -10.01
N GLU A 106 -7.46 1.45 -10.57
CA GLU A 106 -8.28 1.72 -11.76
C GLU A 106 -9.30 2.83 -11.52
N ILE A 107 -10.08 2.76 -10.43
CA ILE A 107 -11.05 3.80 -10.05
C ILE A 107 -10.36 5.17 -9.92
N LEU A 108 -9.20 5.22 -9.26
CA LEU A 108 -8.46 6.47 -9.07
C LEU A 108 -7.86 7.00 -10.38
N TYR A 109 -7.40 6.12 -11.24
CA TYR A 109 -6.88 6.46 -12.57
C TYR A 109 -7.99 7.00 -13.47
N GLU A 110 -9.11 6.29 -13.61
CA GLU A 110 -10.25 6.70 -14.41
C GLU A 110 -10.78 8.08 -14.02
N LYS A 111 -10.67 8.42 -12.73
CA LYS A 111 -11.15 9.69 -12.19
C LYS A 111 -10.41 10.91 -12.73
N ASN A 112 -9.18 10.76 -13.23
CA ASN A 112 -8.36 11.90 -13.67
C ASN A 112 -7.56 11.66 -14.96
N SER A 113 -7.69 10.50 -15.61
CA SER A 113 -6.90 10.12 -16.79
C SER A 113 -7.09 11.03 -18.01
N GLU A 114 -8.21 11.74 -18.11
CA GLU A 114 -8.46 12.71 -19.19
C GLU A 114 -7.71 14.04 -18.97
N ALA A 115 -7.42 14.40 -17.72
CA ALA A 115 -6.85 15.69 -17.36
C ALA A 115 -5.39 15.61 -16.91
N VAL A 116 -4.84 14.40 -16.76
CA VAL A 116 -3.48 14.12 -16.27
C VAL A 116 -2.73 13.31 -17.31
N GLU A 117 -1.47 13.68 -17.60
CA GLU A 117 -0.60 12.91 -18.47
C GLU A 117 -0.06 11.68 -17.71
N TYR A 118 -0.35 10.46 -18.20
CA TYR A 118 0.21 9.22 -17.69
C TYR A 118 1.21 8.62 -18.68
N VAL A 119 2.44 8.41 -18.21
CA VAL A 119 3.52 7.77 -18.98
C VAL A 119 3.81 6.41 -18.34
N PHE A 120 3.31 5.35 -18.98
CA PHE A 120 3.55 3.97 -18.57
C PHE A 120 4.81 3.40 -19.23
N GLY A 121 5.42 2.39 -18.60
CA GLY A 121 6.62 1.71 -19.12
C GLY A 121 7.89 2.53 -18.98
N ASP A 122 7.90 3.54 -18.09
CA ASP A 122 9.08 4.36 -17.88
C ASP A 122 9.33 4.65 -16.38
N THR A 123 10.52 5.08 -16.04
CA THR A 123 10.87 5.39 -14.65
C THR A 123 11.97 6.46 -14.59
N ILE A 124 12.02 7.15 -13.45
CA ILE A 124 13.03 8.18 -13.18
C ILE A 124 14.40 7.50 -12.95
N THR A 125 15.45 7.96 -13.63
CA THR A 125 16.83 7.47 -13.47
C THR A 125 17.74 8.45 -12.76
N ALA A 126 17.48 9.77 -12.90
CA ALA A 126 18.22 10.81 -12.19
C ALA A 126 17.36 12.04 -11.92
N LEU A 127 17.69 12.74 -10.84
CA LEU A 127 17.12 14.03 -10.44
C LEU A 127 18.26 15.03 -10.23
N ALA A 128 18.14 16.22 -10.79
CA ALA A 128 19.04 17.33 -10.55
C ALA A 128 18.24 18.61 -10.28
N GLU A 129 18.26 19.07 -9.04
CA GLU A 129 17.63 20.35 -8.67
C GLU A 129 18.40 21.52 -9.22
N THR A 130 17.71 22.48 -9.82
CA THR A 130 18.24 23.71 -10.40
C THR A 130 17.47 24.91 -9.83
N ALA A 131 17.89 26.13 -10.19
CA ALA A 131 17.17 27.34 -9.78
C ALA A 131 15.71 27.34 -10.31
N ASP A 132 15.49 26.78 -11.50
CA ASP A 132 14.22 26.85 -12.21
C ASP A 132 13.33 25.60 -11.99
N GLY A 133 13.80 24.59 -11.26
CA GLY A 133 13.04 23.38 -11.01
C GLY A 133 13.91 22.13 -10.82
N VAL A 134 13.36 20.97 -11.09
CA VAL A 134 14.05 19.67 -11.04
C VAL A 134 14.15 19.11 -12.45
N ARG A 135 15.37 18.98 -12.96
CA ARG A 135 15.63 18.27 -14.20
C ARG A 135 15.59 16.77 -13.94
N VAL A 136 14.71 16.08 -14.65
CA VAL A 136 14.46 14.65 -14.51
C VAL A 136 14.96 13.91 -15.74
N GLN A 137 15.71 12.82 -15.53
CA GLN A 137 16.04 11.85 -16.56
C GLN A 137 15.18 10.60 -16.40
N PHE A 138 14.70 10.09 -17.52
CA PHE A 138 13.90 8.87 -17.60
C PHE A 138 14.72 7.72 -18.18
N GLU A 139 14.24 6.50 -18.04
CA GLU A 139 14.91 5.31 -18.60
C GLU A 139 14.77 5.27 -20.13
N HIS A 140 13.60 5.64 -20.64
CA HIS A 140 13.27 5.58 -22.07
C HIS A 140 12.90 6.94 -22.64
N GLY A 141 12.23 7.81 -21.88
CA GLY A 141 11.79 9.13 -22.31
C GLY A 141 12.88 10.18 -22.37
N GLN A 142 12.61 11.29 -23.07
CA GLN A 142 13.51 12.45 -23.10
C GLN A 142 13.52 13.15 -21.74
N PRO A 143 14.68 13.74 -21.34
CA PRO A 143 14.76 14.53 -20.12
C PRO A 143 13.76 15.70 -20.12
N ARG A 144 13.08 15.93 -18.98
CA ARG A 144 12.13 17.03 -18.78
C ARG A 144 12.46 17.78 -17.49
N THR A 145 12.01 19.02 -17.39
CA THR A 145 12.11 19.83 -16.16
C THR A 145 10.73 20.06 -15.60
N PHE A 146 10.59 19.89 -14.29
CA PHE A 146 9.36 20.11 -13.53
C PHE A 146 9.65 21.03 -12.36
N ASP A 147 8.65 21.78 -11.93
CA ASP A 147 8.79 22.61 -10.73
C ASP A 147 8.94 21.75 -9.46
N LEU A 148 8.20 20.64 -9.38
CA LEU A 148 8.20 19.72 -8.24
C LEU A 148 8.26 18.26 -8.72
N VAL A 149 8.87 17.38 -7.90
CA VAL A 149 8.87 15.93 -8.09
C VAL A 149 8.33 15.25 -6.83
N LEU A 150 7.28 14.44 -6.98
CA LEU A 150 6.59 13.80 -5.87
C LEU A 150 6.70 12.27 -6.00
N GLY A 151 7.34 11.62 -5.03
CA GLY A 151 7.53 10.18 -5.01
C GLY A 151 6.34 9.47 -4.38
N ALA A 152 5.57 8.72 -5.19
CA ALA A 152 4.46 7.85 -4.82
C ALA A 152 4.73 6.40 -5.23
N ASP A 153 6.00 6.03 -5.36
CA ASP A 153 6.54 4.83 -5.99
C ASP A 153 6.80 3.68 -4.99
N GLY A 154 6.10 3.73 -3.85
CA GLY A 154 5.99 2.63 -2.90
C GLY A 154 7.19 2.45 -1.98
N ILE A 155 7.18 1.34 -1.23
CA ILE A 155 8.16 1.06 -0.16
C ILE A 155 9.61 1.02 -0.66
N HIS A 156 9.81 0.65 -1.92
CA HIS A 156 11.12 0.59 -2.58
C HIS A 156 11.42 1.82 -3.44
N SER A 157 10.90 2.97 -3.05
CA SER A 157 10.91 4.22 -3.78
C SER A 157 12.28 4.57 -4.41
N ARG A 158 12.25 4.78 -5.72
CA ARG A 158 13.39 5.28 -6.50
C ARG A 158 13.62 6.78 -6.26
N VAL A 159 12.53 7.55 -6.15
CA VAL A 159 12.61 8.98 -5.82
C VAL A 159 13.28 9.18 -4.45
N ARG A 160 12.90 8.38 -3.43
CA ARG A 160 13.57 8.42 -2.14
C ARG A 160 15.06 8.12 -2.27
N LYS A 161 15.43 7.07 -3.04
CA LYS A 161 16.85 6.72 -3.26
C LYS A 161 17.63 7.85 -3.92
N LEU A 162 17.05 8.51 -4.92
CA LEU A 162 17.70 9.57 -5.68
C LEU A 162 17.83 10.88 -4.90
N ALA A 163 16.78 11.26 -4.15
CA ALA A 163 16.73 12.55 -3.48
C ALA A 163 17.24 12.50 -2.03
N PHE A 164 17.04 11.39 -1.30
CA PHE A 164 17.35 11.31 0.13
C PHE A 164 18.53 10.42 0.45
N GLY A 165 18.85 9.43 -0.38
CA GLY A 165 19.97 8.50 -0.18
C GLY A 165 19.56 7.04 -0.28
N PRO A 166 20.50 6.11 0.02
CA PRO A 166 20.30 4.69 -0.21
C PRO A 166 19.10 4.14 0.61
N GLY A 167 18.39 3.17 0.02
CA GLY A 167 17.22 2.56 0.63
C GLY A 167 17.51 1.89 1.99
N SER A 168 18.74 1.41 2.19
CA SER A 168 19.21 0.81 3.45
C SER A 168 19.10 1.75 4.66
N ASP A 169 19.13 3.06 4.44
CA ASP A 169 19.06 4.05 5.52
C ASP A 169 17.63 4.27 6.00
N TYR A 170 16.64 3.86 5.20
CA TYR A 170 15.23 4.18 5.43
C TYR A 170 14.31 2.95 5.48
N VAL A 171 14.63 1.86 4.77
CA VAL A 171 13.80 0.66 4.71
C VAL A 171 14.34 -0.38 5.69
N HIS A 172 13.58 -0.60 6.75
CA HIS A 172 13.95 -1.53 7.82
C HIS A 172 13.19 -2.84 7.66
N HIS A 173 13.91 -3.92 7.37
CA HIS A 173 13.37 -5.28 7.36
C HIS A 173 12.91 -5.70 8.75
N LEU A 174 11.65 -6.18 8.87
CA LEU A 174 11.05 -6.58 10.15
C LEU A 174 11.19 -8.08 10.45
N GLY A 175 12.13 -8.76 9.78
CA GLY A 175 12.50 -10.15 10.04
C GLY A 175 11.54 -11.19 9.45
N HIS A 176 10.70 -10.82 8.49
CA HIS A 176 9.76 -11.71 7.81
C HIS A 176 9.62 -11.34 6.33
N TYR A 177 9.19 -12.33 5.55
CA TYR A 177 8.74 -12.20 4.17
C TYR A 177 7.30 -12.66 4.04
N TYR A 178 6.61 -12.13 3.04
CA TYR A 178 5.30 -12.64 2.64
C TYR A 178 5.27 -12.87 1.13
N CYS A 179 4.53 -13.89 0.73
CA CYS A 179 4.28 -14.21 -0.66
C CYS A 179 2.78 -14.36 -0.89
N VAL A 180 2.31 -13.79 -1.99
CA VAL A 180 0.94 -13.97 -2.48
C VAL A 180 1.05 -14.61 -3.85
N ALA A 181 0.34 -15.73 -4.06
CA ALA A 181 0.40 -16.49 -5.30
C ALA A 181 -0.99 -16.88 -5.79
N GLY A 182 -1.17 -16.79 -7.09
CA GLY A 182 -2.43 -17.07 -7.78
C GLY A 182 -3.45 -15.93 -7.68
N ALA A 183 -4.20 -15.73 -8.77
CA ALA A 183 -5.16 -14.66 -8.89
C ALA A 183 -6.27 -14.73 -7.83
N SER A 184 -6.74 -13.59 -7.37
CA SER A 184 -7.91 -13.49 -6.51
C SER A 184 -9.16 -13.99 -7.24
N ARG A 185 -9.98 -14.82 -6.56
CA ARG A 185 -11.30 -15.23 -7.07
C ARG A 185 -12.24 -14.03 -7.26
N TRP A 186 -12.03 -12.95 -6.53
CA TRP A 186 -12.81 -11.72 -6.68
C TRP A 186 -12.45 -10.88 -7.91
N SER A 187 -11.41 -11.26 -8.65
CA SER A 187 -11.15 -10.73 -9.99
C SER A 187 -12.23 -11.15 -10.99
N ASP A 188 -13.01 -12.22 -10.69
CA ASP A 188 -14.21 -12.57 -11.43
C ASP A 188 -15.38 -11.69 -10.95
N PRO A 189 -15.99 -10.86 -11.83
CA PRO A 189 -17.11 -9.98 -11.47
C PRO A 189 -18.37 -10.75 -11.08
N THR A 190 -18.47 -12.06 -11.42
CA THR A 190 -19.59 -12.93 -11.06
C THR A 190 -19.41 -13.64 -9.73
N ALA A 191 -18.24 -13.56 -9.12
CA ALA A 191 -17.96 -14.23 -7.85
C ALA A 191 -18.83 -13.63 -6.73
N SER A 192 -19.42 -14.53 -5.91
CA SER A 192 -20.10 -14.10 -4.67
C SER A 192 -19.09 -13.44 -3.74
N ARG A 193 -19.46 -12.25 -3.24
CA ARG A 193 -18.67 -11.46 -2.29
C ARG A 193 -19.21 -11.57 -0.86
N GLU A 194 -19.82 -12.71 -0.54
CA GLU A 194 -20.25 -13.02 0.80
C GLU A 194 -19.05 -13.31 1.73
N ARG A 195 -19.34 -13.39 3.04
CA ARG A 195 -18.33 -13.75 4.03
C ARG A 195 -17.71 -15.09 3.68
N ALA A 196 -16.39 -15.10 3.50
CA ALA A 196 -15.62 -16.26 3.11
C ALA A 196 -14.73 -16.74 4.25
N ARG A 197 -14.18 -17.96 4.11
CA ARG A 197 -13.19 -18.53 5.03
C ARG A 197 -11.94 -18.91 4.26
N ALA A 198 -10.79 -18.56 4.80
CA ALA A 198 -9.47 -19.02 4.35
C ALA A 198 -8.84 -19.85 5.47
N TYR A 199 -8.21 -20.95 5.14
CA TYR A 199 -7.60 -21.85 6.13
C TYR A 199 -6.11 -21.59 6.24
N ALA A 200 -5.62 -21.49 7.48
CA ALA A 200 -4.26 -21.11 7.77
C ALA A 200 -3.60 -22.12 8.71
N HIS A 201 -2.42 -22.58 8.37
CA HIS A 201 -1.63 -23.47 9.22
C HIS A 201 -0.29 -22.82 9.60
N ASN A 202 0.10 -22.95 10.88
CA ASN A 202 1.36 -22.43 11.40
C ASN A 202 2.27 -23.54 11.93
N ILE A 203 3.53 -23.48 11.54
CA ILE A 203 4.63 -24.03 12.32
C ILE A 203 5.55 -22.87 12.79
N PRO A 204 6.47 -23.07 13.75
CA PRO A 204 7.32 -21.99 14.22
C PRO A 204 8.01 -21.21 13.10
N GLY A 205 7.73 -19.92 13.02
CA GLY A 205 8.27 -19.00 12.02
C GLY A 205 7.67 -19.09 10.63
N LYS A 206 6.64 -19.93 10.40
CA LYS A 206 6.01 -20.09 9.07
C LYS A 206 4.49 -20.12 9.18
N LEU A 207 3.82 -19.50 8.22
CA LEU A 207 2.37 -19.53 8.03
C LEU A 207 2.08 -19.82 6.56
N ALA A 208 1.22 -20.78 6.29
CA ALA A 208 0.62 -20.98 4.98
C ALA A 208 -0.90 -20.78 5.06
N ILE A 209 -1.48 -20.06 4.10
CA ILE A 209 -2.92 -19.84 3.96
C ILE A 209 -3.35 -20.39 2.60
N ASP A 210 -4.35 -21.28 2.62
CA ASP A 210 -4.86 -21.98 1.46
C ASP A 210 -6.32 -21.62 1.21
N GLY A 211 -6.69 -21.44 -0.07
CA GLY A 211 -8.06 -21.34 -0.55
C GLY A 211 -8.79 -20.05 -0.24
N GLY A 212 -8.09 -18.96 0.07
CA GLY A 212 -8.70 -17.66 0.29
C GLY A 212 -9.21 -17.02 -1.01
N PRO A 213 -10.33 -16.28 -0.98
CA PRO A 213 -10.81 -15.56 -2.17
C PRO A 213 -9.92 -14.37 -2.56
N LYS A 214 -9.10 -13.85 -1.65
CA LYS A 214 -8.18 -12.73 -1.88
C LYS A 214 -6.94 -13.13 -2.71
N ALA A 215 -6.48 -14.36 -2.53
CA ALA A 215 -5.42 -15.01 -3.28
C ALA A 215 -5.59 -16.51 -3.11
N GLN A 216 -5.17 -17.31 -4.10
CA GLN A 216 -5.29 -18.74 -3.97
C GLN A 216 -4.37 -19.29 -2.87
N GLN A 217 -3.18 -18.69 -2.74
CA GLN A 217 -2.22 -19.08 -1.72
C GLN A 217 -1.54 -17.84 -1.14
N MET A 218 -1.27 -17.86 0.17
CA MET A 218 -0.43 -16.89 0.84
C MET A 218 0.55 -17.57 1.78
N TYR A 219 1.79 -17.13 1.74
CA TYR A 219 2.87 -17.63 2.58
C TYR A 219 3.47 -16.46 3.38
N LEU A 220 3.83 -16.71 4.63
CA LEU A 220 4.51 -15.74 5.47
C LEU A 220 5.53 -16.47 6.35
N PHE A 221 6.80 -16.05 6.28
CA PHE A 221 7.88 -16.74 6.99
C PHE A 221 8.92 -15.79 7.57
N ALA A 222 9.49 -16.20 8.71
CA ALA A 222 10.60 -15.53 9.36
C ALA A 222 11.90 -15.81 8.60
N SER A 223 12.63 -14.76 8.23
CA SER A 223 13.93 -14.87 7.56
C SER A 223 14.78 -13.63 7.80
N PRO A 224 16.10 -13.73 7.84
CA PRO A 224 17.00 -12.60 7.59
C PRO A 224 16.72 -12.00 6.21
N ALA A 225 17.36 -10.87 5.91
CA ALA A 225 17.28 -10.28 4.58
C ALA A 225 17.79 -11.27 3.51
N LEU A 226 16.98 -11.49 2.48
CA LEU A 226 17.29 -12.34 1.33
C LEU A 226 17.78 -11.46 0.18
N ASP A 227 18.72 -12.00 -0.59
CA ASP A 227 19.24 -11.37 -1.80
C ASP A 227 18.61 -12.02 -3.04
N PHE A 228 17.64 -11.34 -3.66
CA PHE A 228 17.01 -11.76 -4.90
C PHE A 228 16.38 -10.55 -5.60
N ALA A 229 16.25 -10.63 -6.93
CA ALA A 229 15.52 -9.63 -7.70
C ALA A 229 14.01 -9.86 -7.53
N ARG A 230 13.28 -8.82 -7.13
CA ARG A 230 11.84 -8.91 -6.81
C ARG A 230 10.93 -9.21 -8.00
N ASP A 231 11.41 -8.97 -9.20
CA ASP A 231 10.76 -9.32 -10.46
C ASP A 231 11.16 -10.72 -10.97
N ASP A 232 12.09 -11.41 -10.28
CA ASP A 232 12.43 -12.81 -10.56
C ASP A 232 11.42 -13.77 -9.91
N THR A 233 10.33 -14.03 -10.62
CA THR A 233 9.29 -14.99 -10.21
C THR A 233 9.84 -16.39 -9.97
N ALA A 234 10.87 -16.81 -10.74
CA ALA A 234 11.49 -18.12 -10.57
C ALA A 234 12.30 -18.18 -9.26
N ALA A 235 13.01 -17.12 -8.88
CA ALA A 235 13.68 -17.04 -7.59
C ALA A 235 12.66 -17.04 -6.44
N ALA A 236 11.59 -16.25 -6.55
CA ALA A 236 10.50 -16.24 -5.58
C ALA A 236 9.92 -17.63 -5.35
N ARG A 237 9.63 -18.38 -6.44
CA ARG A 237 9.13 -19.76 -6.37
C ARG A 237 10.11 -20.68 -5.64
N ARG A 238 11.40 -20.69 -6.02
CA ARG A 238 12.43 -21.51 -5.35
C ARG A 238 12.54 -21.20 -3.85
N ILE A 239 12.44 -19.94 -3.47
CA ILE A 239 12.47 -19.53 -2.06
C ILE A 239 11.28 -20.12 -1.30
N ILE A 240 10.07 -20.06 -1.84
CA ILE A 240 8.88 -20.62 -1.21
C ILE A 240 8.98 -22.15 -1.14
N GLU A 241 9.32 -22.81 -2.24
CA GLU A 241 9.48 -24.27 -2.29
C GLU A 241 10.47 -24.76 -1.23
N SER A 242 11.66 -24.17 -1.15
CA SER A 242 12.67 -24.56 -0.17
C SER A 242 12.27 -24.22 1.27
N THR A 243 11.58 -23.11 1.48
CA THR A 243 11.16 -22.68 2.82
C THR A 243 10.07 -23.57 3.40
N TYR A 244 9.14 -24.07 2.58
CA TYR A 244 7.97 -24.84 3.01
C TYR A 244 8.06 -26.33 2.76
N ALA A 245 9.21 -26.84 2.27
CA ALA A 245 9.43 -28.26 1.95
C ALA A 245 9.18 -29.21 3.14
N ASP A 246 9.37 -28.75 4.38
CA ASP A 246 9.19 -29.51 5.61
C ASP A 246 7.81 -29.33 6.26
N MET A 247 6.93 -28.50 5.69
CA MET A 247 5.62 -28.22 6.25
C MET A 247 4.60 -29.27 5.81
N GLY A 248 3.86 -29.79 6.77
CA GLY A 248 2.75 -30.72 6.55
C GLY A 248 1.47 -30.05 6.05
N TRP A 249 0.31 -30.57 6.45
CA TRP A 249 -1.03 -30.09 6.12
C TRP A 249 -1.21 -30.00 4.58
N HIS A 250 -1.64 -28.87 4.05
CA HIS A 250 -1.84 -28.66 2.60
C HIS A 250 -0.58 -28.18 1.87
N ALA A 251 0.53 -27.91 2.56
CA ALA A 251 1.72 -27.34 1.93
C ALA A 251 2.26 -28.14 0.75
N PRO A 252 2.34 -29.50 0.78
CA PRO A 252 2.79 -30.25 -0.39
C PRO A 252 1.95 -30.02 -1.65
N ARG A 253 0.62 -29.92 -1.52
CA ARG A 253 -0.29 -29.61 -2.62
C ARG A 253 -0.11 -28.17 -3.07
N MET A 254 -0.07 -27.22 -2.12
CA MET A 254 0.12 -25.80 -2.42
C MET A 254 1.42 -25.55 -3.20
N LEU A 255 2.53 -26.24 -2.85
CA LEU A 255 3.79 -26.12 -3.56
C LEU A 255 3.71 -26.73 -4.98
N ALA A 256 2.98 -27.83 -5.16
CA ALA A 256 2.74 -28.39 -6.49
C ALA A 256 1.93 -27.43 -7.38
N ASP A 257 0.88 -26.80 -6.82
CA ASP A 257 0.05 -25.82 -7.53
C ASP A 257 0.82 -24.54 -7.86
N LEU A 258 1.77 -24.15 -7.00
CA LEU A 258 2.61 -22.94 -7.18
C LEU A 258 3.39 -22.96 -8.50
N ALA A 259 3.75 -24.13 -9.01
CA ALA A 259 4.43 -24.29 -10.29
C ALA A 259 3.62 -23.77 -11.48
N GLY A 260 2.28 -23.77 -11.38
CA GLY A 260 1.35 -23.30 -12.41
C GLY A 260 0.96 -21.84 -12.30
N PHE A 261 1.42 -21.08 -11.28
CA PHE A 261 1.08 -19.67 -11.13
C PHE A 261 2.13 -18.77 -11.80
N ASP A 262 1.68 -17.88 -12.67
CA ASP A 262 2.50 -16.79 -13.23
C ASP A 262 2.51 -15.57 -12.28
N ASP A 263 1.46 -15.39 -11.47
CA ASP A 263 1.29 -14.29 -10.52
C ASP A 263 1.81 -14.72 -9.14
N ILE A 264 3.11 -14.53 -8.93
CA ILE A 264 3.79 -14.76 -7.65
C ILE A 264 4.44 -13.46 -7.21
N TYR A 265 4.00 -12.91 -6.08
CA TYR A 265 4.57 -11.71 -5.48
C TYR A 265 5.22 -12.06 -4.14
N LEU A 266 6.54 -11.94 -4.07
CA LEU A 266 7.33 -12.13 -2.83
C LEU A 266 8.00 -10.82 -2.44
N ASP A 267 7.77 -10.35 -1.22
CA ASP A 267 8.46 -9.17 -0.69
C ASP A 267 8.70 -9.29 0.83
N SER A 268 9.61 -8.47 1.32
CA SER A 268 9.91 -8.36 2.74
C SER A 268 8.79 -7.62 3.49
N ILE A 269 8.53 -8.04 4.73
CA ILE A 269 7.79 -7.20 5.67
C ILE A 269 8.77 -6.15 6.17
N SER A 270 8.56 -4.91 5.76
CA SER A 270 9.46 -3.80 5.98
C SER A 270 8.73 -2.53 6.38
N GLN A 271 9.43 -1.65 7.05
CA GLN A 271 8.95 -0.34 7.46
C GLN A 271 9.85 0.77 6.92
N VAL A 272 9.26 1.81 6.36
CA VAL A 272 9.97 3.04 5.99
C VAL A 272 10.03 3.95 7.22
N ARG A 273 11.24 4.37 7.57
CA ARG A 273 11.51 5.32 8.66
C ARG A 273 12.31 6.48 8.11
N MET A 274 11.64 7.60 7.88
CA MET A 274 12.28 8.84 7.46
C MET A 274 12.75 9.62 8.69
N ASN A 275 14.02 10.02 8.72
CA ASN A 275 14.67 10.68 9.86
C ASN A 275 14.24 12.15 9.99
N GLY A 276 12.93 12.39 10.11
CA GLY A 276 12.40 13.71 10.46
C GLY A 276 11.64 14.45 9.38
N THR A 277 11.83 14.17 8.09
CA THR A 277 11.11 14.85 7.01
C THR A 277 10.83 13.93 5.83
N TYR A 278 9.68 14.14 5.18
CA TYR A 278 9.28 13.48 3.92
C TYR A 278 9.61 14.37 2.71
N THR A 279 10.24 15.52 2.93
CA THR A 279 10.50 16.53 1.91
C THR A 279 11.97 16.93 1.88
N ARG A 280 12.49 17.26 0.70
CA ARG A 280 13.85 17.77 0.49
C ARG A 280 13.90 18.64 -0.76
N GLY A 281 14.20 19.94 -0.59
CA GLY A 281 14.18 20.88 -1.70
C GLY A 281 12.83 20.87 -2.41
N ARG A 282 12.84 20.62 -3.72
CA ARG A 282 11.64 20.51 -4.57
C ARG A 282 11.05 19.09 -4.67
N VAL A 283 11.47 18.17 -3.80
CA VAL A 283 11.04 16.77 -3.80
C VAL A 283 10.26 16.46 -2.54
N ALA A 284 9.10 15.79 -2.67
CA ALA A 284 8.34 15.23 -1.55
C ALA A 284 8.00 13.77 -1.79
N LEU A 285 7.81 13.01 -0.70
CA LEU A 285 7.38 11.62 -0.70
C LEU A 285 5.97 11.49 -0.12
N VAL A 286 5.16 10.55 -0.65
CA VAL A 286 3.79 10.28 -0.19
C VAL A 286 3.47 8.79 -0.20
N GLY A 287 2.64 8.34 0.72
CA GLY A 287 2.28 6.93 0.86
C GLY A 287 3.46 6.08 1.33
N ASP A 288 3.56 4.86 0.81
CA ASP A 288 4.59 3.92 1.24
C ASP A 288 6.02 4.38 0.94
N SER A 289 6.22 5.32 0.02
CA SER A 289 7.53 5.92 -0.22
C SER A 289 8.03 6.74 0.98
N ALA A 290 7.10 7.28 1.78
CA ALA A 290 7.37 8.17 2.90
C ALA A 290 7.26 7.45 4.27
N TYR A 291 6.20 6.67 4.46
CA TYR A 291 5.81 6.10 5.76
C TYR A 291 5.22 4.69 5.65
N GLY A 292 5.59 3.92 4.62
CA GLY A 292 5.12 2.56 4.40
C GLY A 292 5.44 1.62 5.56
N ASN A 293 4.47 0.77 5.90
CA ASN A 293 4.64 -0.35 6.82
C ASN A 293 3.87 -1.55 6.25
N THR A 294 4.60 -2.51 5.72
CA THR A 294 4.04 -3.70 5.05
C THR A 294 3.13 -4.46 6.01
N LEU A 295 1.90 -4.74 5.57
CA LEU A 295 0.85 -5.41 6.35
C LEU A 295 0.48 -4.68 7.66
N GLY A 296 0.79 -3.40 7.78
CA GLY A 296 0.51 -2.58 8.98
C GLY A 296 -0.96 -2.17 9.16
N GLY A 297 -1.81 -2.39 8.16
CA GLY A 297 -3.26 -2.19 8.22
C GLY A 297 -3.77 -0.79 7.90
N PHE A 298 -2.92 0.23 7.79
CA PHE A 298 -3.34 1.63 7.56
C PHE A 298 -2.72 2.28 6.31
N GLY A 299 -1.81 1.59 5.61
CA GLY A 299 -0.98 2.16 4.55
C GLY A 299 -1.78 2.80 3.42
N THR A 300 -2.83 2.14 2.96
CA THR A 300 -3.69 2.61 1.86
C THR A 300 -4.46 3.88 2.23
N GLY A 301 -5.08 3.88 3.42
CA GLY A 301 -5.79 5.05 3.90
C GLY A 301 -4.85 6.24 4.11
N LEU A 302 -3.68 6.02 4.72
CA LEU A 302 -2.66 7.06 4.88
C LEU A 302 -2.10 7.56 3.55
N ALA A 303 -2.01 6.72 2.53
CA ALA A 303 -1.58 7.13 1.19
C ALA A 303 -2.57 8.13 0.57
N VAL A 304 -3.88 7.84 0.67
CA VAL A 304 -4.95 8.73 0.17
C VAL A 304 -5.04 10.02 0.99
N VAL A 305 -4.94 9.93 2.31
CA VAL A 305 -4.93 11.11 3.21
C VAL A 305 -3.69 11.95 2.95
N GLY A 306 -2.50 11.35 2.84
CA GLY A 306 -1.26 12.06 2.55
C GLY A 306 -1.27 12.78 1.20
N ALA A 307 -1.89 12.16 0.19
CA ALA A 307 -2.11 12.78 -1.11
C ALA A 307 -3.01 14.03 -1.01
N TYR A 308 -4.11 13.92 -0.26
CA TYR A 308 -5.03 15.02 0.01
C TYR A 308 -4.34 16.18 0.76
N VAL A 309 -3.59 15.86 1.81
CA VAL A 309 -2.87 16.87 2.62
C VAL A 309 -1.78 17.56 1.80
N LEU A 310 -0.94 16.80 1.08
CA LEU A 310 0.15 17.39 0.29
C LEU A 310 -0.37 18.36 -0.79
N ALA A 311 -1.39 17.93 -1.53
CA ALA A 311 -2.00 18.76 -2.56
C ALA A 311 -2.71 19.98 -1.97
N GLY A 312 -3.42 19.80 -0.84
CA GLY A 312 -4.11 20.88 -0.14
C GLY A 312 -3.17 21.95 0.40
N GLU A 313 -2.06 21.55 1.02
CA GLU A 313 -1.05 22.49 1.51
C GLU A 313 -0.36 23.24 0.35
N LEU A 314 -0.08 22.56 -0.77
CA LEU A 314 0.42 23.24 -1.97
C LEU A 314 -0.57 24.26 -2.52
N ALA A 315 -1.86 23.94 -2.50
CA ALA A 315 -2.90 24.87 -2.93
C ALA A 315 -3.04 26.09 -1.99
N LEU A 316 -3.03 25.87 -0.67
CA LEU A 316 -3.09 26.95 0.33
C LEU A 316 -1.89 27.90 0.24
N ALA A 317 -0.72 27.35 -0.05
CA ALA A 317 0.52 28.12 -0.21
C ALA A 317 0.69 28.72 -1.62
N ASP A 318 -0.34 28.71 -2.46
CA ASP A 318 -0.29 29.19 -3.86
C ASP A 318 0.91 28.61 -4.65
N GLY A 319 1.22 27.34 -4.41
CA GLY A 319 2.33 26.61 -5.02
C GLY A 319 3.70 26.89 -4.39
N ASP A 320 3.80 27.63 -3.31
CA ASP A 320 5.06 27.77 -2.56
C ASP A 320 5.38 26.47 -1.82
N HIS A 321 6.26 25.68 -2.42
CA HIS A 321 6.63 24.36 -1.90
C HIS A 321 7.33 24.41 -0.54
N VAL A 322 8.06 25.47 -0.23
CA VAL A 322 8.78 25.58 1.06
C VAL A 322 7.77 25.64 2.21
N THR A 323 6.77 26.50 2.08
CA THR A 323 5.67 26.61 3.06
C THR A 323 4.82 25.34 3.10
N ALA A 324 4.41 24.83 1.93
CA ALA A 324 3.55 23.66 1.83
C ALA A 324 4.20 22.40 2.39
N PHE A 325 5.47 22.16 2.07
CA PHE A 325 6.20 20.97 2.50
C PHE A 325 6.47 20.98 4.02
N ALA A 326 6.74 22.15 4.59
CA ALA A 326 6.87 22.26 6.04
C ALA A 326 5.56 21.95 6.78
N ALA A 327 4.42 22.38 6.24
CA ALA A 327 3.10 22.07 6.77
C ALA A 327 2.75 20.58 6.59
N TYR A 328 2.98 20.02 5.40
CA TYR A 328 2.81 18.60 5.12
C TYR A 328 3.62 17.71 6.07
N ASP A 329 4.91 17.98 6.25
CA ASP A 329 5.76 17.23 7.17
C ASP A 329 5.22 17.25 8.60
N ARG A 330 4.79 18.41 9.08
CA ARG A 330 4.24 18.58 10.44
C ARG A 330 2.97 17.74 10.64
N ILE A 331 2.06 17.77 9.67
CA ILE A 331 0.78 17.07 9.70
C ILE A 331 1.03 15.55 9.59
N MET A 332 1.76 15.12 8.57
CA MET A 332 1.95 13.70 8.30
C MET A 332 2.83 12.98 9.31
N LYS A 333 3.75 13.67 9.99
CA LYS A 333 4.48 13.07 11.15
C LYS A 333 3.55 12.61 12.25
N HIS A 334 2.46 13.33 12.48
CA HIS A 334 1.46 12.92 13.47
C HIS A 334 0.71 11.68 12.99
N TYR A 335 0.22 11.69 11.75
CA TYR A 335 -0.59 10.60 11.16
C TYR A 335 0.22 9.32 10.93
N ALA A 336 1.46 9.44 10.45
CA ALA A 336 2.32 8.29 10.19
C ALA A 336 2.68 7.47 11.45
N LYS A 337 2.61 8.06 12.65
CA LYS A 337 2.82 7.33 13.92
C LYS A 337 1.79 6.21 14.12
N ILE A 338 0.59 6.35 13.57
CA ILE A 338 -0.49 5.34 13.68
C ILE A 338 -0.07 4.05 12.96
N ALA A 339 0.60 4.15 11.80
CA ALA A 339 1.08 3.00 11.04
C ALA A 339 2.38 2.39 11.58
N GLY A 340 3.13 3.14 12.40
CA GLY A 340 4.52 2.83 12.75
C GLY A 340 4.74 1.70 13.76
N ASN A 341 3.73 1.21 14.47
CA ASN A 341 3.91 0.36 15.66
C ASN A 341 3.53 -1.11 15.47
N SER A 342 3.16 -1.56 14.28
CA SER A 342 2.75 -2.93 14.04
C SER A 342 3.83 -3.75 13.32
N ASN A 343 4.06 -4.99 13.80
CA ASN A 343 4.83 -6.01 13.10
C ASN A 343 3.93 -7.22 12.86
N ALA A 344 3.21 -7.19 11.75
CA ALA A 344 2.29 -8.25 11.36
C ALA A 344 2.99 -9.61 11.19
N GLY A 345 4.25 -9.62 10.75
CA GLY A 345 5.03 -10.85 10.58
C GLY A 345 5.16 -11.64 11.87
N SER A 346 5.55 -10.98 12.97
CA SER A 346 5.72 -11.63 14.27
C SER A 346 4.39 -12.10 14.87
N PHE A 347 3.27 -11.44 14.55
CA PHE A 347 1.94 -11.85 14.97
C PHE A 347 1.42 -13.04 14.17
N LEU A 348 1.55 -13.00 12.86
CA LEU A 348 1.01 -14.02 11.95
C LEU A 348 1.87 -15.30 11.92
N ALA A 349 3.21 -15.17 11.97
CA ALA A 349 4.15 -16.29 12.00
C ALA A 349 5.10 -16.22 13.21
N PRO A 350 4.59 -16.46 14.44
CA PRO A 350 5.42 -16.47 15.65
C PRO A 350 6.56 -17.49 15.51
N LYS A 351 7.77 -17.10 15.95
CA LYS A 351 8.98 -17.93 15.78
C LYS A 351 9.03 -19.16 16.69
N THR A 352 8.09 -19.33 17.62
CA THR A 352 8.06 -20.45 18.58
C THR A 352 6.67 -21.06 18.69
N ALA A 353 6.60 -22.36 19.01
CA ALA A 353 5.34 -23.07 19.27
C ALA A 353 4.54 -22.43 20.43
N LEU A 354 5.23 -21.94 21.47
CA LEU A 354 4.58 -21.22 22.57
C LEU A 354 3.94 -19.90 22.07
N GLY A 355 4.66 -19.17 21.22
CA GLY A 355 4.13 -17.94 20.60
C GLY A 355 2.88 -18.18 19.79
N ILE A 356 2.81 -19.28 19.02
CA ILE A 356 1.60 -19.68 18.28
C ILE A 356 0.46 -19.96 19.25
N LYS A 357 0.69 -20.72 20.34
CA LYS A 357 -0.35 -21.03 21.34
C LYS A 357 -0.85 -19.76 22.04
N VAL A 358 0.04 -18.86 22.43
CA VAL A 358 -0.31 -17.58 23.08
C VAL A 358 -1.14 -16.70 22.13
N ARG A 359 -0.74 -16.59 20.84
CA ARG A 359 -1.48 -15.85 19.83
C ARG A 359 -2.88 -16.45 19.62
N ASN A 360 -3.00 -17.78 19.48
CA ASN A 360 -4.29 -18.46 19.31
C ASN A 360 -5.20 -18.24 20.53
N TRP A 361 -4.66 -18.37 21.74
CA TRP A 361 -5.39 -18.06 22.97
C TRP A 361 -5.88 -16.61 22.99
N PHE A 362 -5.02 -15.66 22.62
CA PHE A 362 -5.38 -14.25 22.57
C PHE A 362 -6.52 -13.99 21.57
N LEU A 363 -6.44 -14.54 20.35
CA LEU A 363 -7.50 -14.42 19.32
C LEU A 363 -8.84 -14.99 19.79
N GLY A 364 -8.85 -16.09 20.58
CA GLY A 364 -10.05 -16.67 21.17
C GLY A 364 -10.54 -15.97 22.45
N SER A 365 -9.84 -14.96 22.96
CA SER A 365 -10.14 -14.34 24.23
C SER A 365 -11.17 -13.19 24.13
N ARG A 366 -11.89 -12.94 25.24
CA ARG A 366 -12.75 -11.74 25.37
C ARG A 366 -11.97 -10.43 25.27
N GLY A 367 -10.68 -10.44 25.64
CA GLY A 367 -9.78 -9.29 25.55
C GLY A 367 -9.56 -8.85 24.10
N PHE A 368 -9.45 -9.80 23.18
CA PHE A 368 -9.35 -9.52 21.75
C PHE A 368 -10.65 -8.86 21.22
N SER A 369 -11.81 -9.42 21.56
CA SER A 369 -13.11 -8.84 21.17
C SER A 369 -13.30 -7.41 21.71
N LEU A 370 -12.78 -7.13 22.90
CA LEU A 370 -12.81 -5.79 23.50
C LEU A 370 -11.86 -4.84 22.79
N MET A 371 -10.64 -5.30 22.46
CA MET A 371 -9.65 -4.54 21.68
C MET A 371 -10.21 -4.13 20.31
N LEU A 372 -10.96 -5.02 19.63
CA LEU A 372 -11.61 -4.69 18.35
C LEU A 372 -12.61 -3.54 18.50
N LYS A 373 -13.42 -3.54 19.55
CA LYS A 373 -14.42 -2.48 19.81
C LYS A 373 -13.79 -1.11 20.12
N TYR A 374 -12.61 -1.09 20.74
CA TYR A 374 -11.95 0.16 21.16
C TYR A 374 -10.82 0.59 20.22
N GLY A 375 -10.22 -0.33 19.47
CA GLY A 375 -9.16 -0.03 18.50
C GLY A 375 -9.61 0.88 17.36
N ASP A 376 -10.91 0.84 17.03
CA ASP A 376 -11.51 1.71 16.00
C ASP A 376 -11.50 3.19 16.38
N LYS A 377 -11.49 3.53 17.67
CA LYS A 377 -11.44 4.93 18.10
C LYS A 377 -10.14 5.62 17.74
N ALA A 378 -8.99 4.95 17.87
CA ALA A 378 -7.68 5.54 17.60
C ALA A 378 -7.43 5.79 16.10
N ALA A 379 -8.04 4.97 15.23
CA ALA A 379 -7.92 5.13 13.78
C ALA A 379 -8.80 6.26 13.22
N ASN A 380 -9.78 6.72 14.01
CA ASN A 380 -10.75 7.75 13.61
C ASN A 380 -10.37 9.17 14.06
N ASP A 381 -9.27 9.34 14.77
CA ASP A 381 -8.90 10.60 15.45
C ASP A 381 -8.00 11.51 14.59
N ILE A 382 -8.11 11.42 13.27
CA ILE A 382 -7.42 12.33 12.37
C ILE A 382 -8.37 13.47 11.99
N ASP A 383 -8.18 14.64 12.56
CA ASP A 383 -8.89 15.84 12.13
C ASP A 383 -8.42 16.26 10.72
N LEU A 384 -9.22 15.91 9.72
CA LEU A 384 -8.97 16.34 8.36
C LEU A 384 -9.17 17.84 8.20
N ILE A 385 -8.13 18.51 7.72
CA ILE A 385 -8.22 19.91 7.27
C ILE A 385 -9.19 19.97 6.09
N ASP A 386 -10.06 20.97 6.10
CA ASP A 386 -10.97 21.22 4.98
C ASP A 386 -10.29 22.21 4.02
N TYR A 387 -9.64 21.65 2.99
CA TYR A 387 -9.03 22.48 1.96
C TYR A 387 -10.10 23.01 1.01
N PRO A 388 -10.09 24.33 0.70
CA PRO A 388 -11.09 24.93 -0.15
C PRO A 388 -11.07 24.29 -1.55
N ALA A 389 -12.24 23.90 -2.05
CA ALA A 389 -12.39 23.58 -3.45
C ALA A 389 -12.05 24.86 -4.24
N ARG A 390 -11.02 24.83 -5.10
CA ARG A 390 -10.74 25.96 -5.97
C ARG A 390 -11.93 26.18 -6.88
N VAL A 391 -12.40 27.42 -6.93
CA VAL A 391 -13.47 27.94 -7.77
C VAL A 391 -13.30 27.38 -9.20
N GLU A 392 -14.39 26.84 -9.73
CA GLU A 392 -14.57 26.53 -11.14
C GLU A 392 -13.96 27.64 -11.99
N LEU A 393 -13.03 27.29 -12.86
CA LEU A 393 -12.69 28.15 -13.98
C LEU A 393 -13.99 28.27 -14.77
N THR A 394 -14.76 29.33 -14.49
CA THR A 394 -15.90 29.71 -15.30
C THR A 394 -15.43 29.74 -16.75
N ASP A 395 -16.14 29.00 -17.58
CA ASP A 395 -16.10 29.07 -19.02
C ASP A 395 -15.90 30.51 -19.44
N VAL A 396 -14.73 30.81 -19.98
CA VAL A 396 -14.53 31.99 -20.80
C VAL A 396 -14.84 31.52 -22.20
N SER A 397 -16.09 31.82 -22.58
CA SER A 397 -16.63 31.72 -23.93
C SER A 397 -15.72 32.30 -25.01
#